data_2479d51681942e9bd957d6486bdb94a0
#
_entry.id   2479d51681942e9bd957d6486bdb94a0
#
_cell.length_a   1.000
_cell.length_b   1.000
_cell.length_c   1.000
_cell.angle_alpha   90.00
_cell.angle_beta   90.00
_cell.angle_gamma   90.00
#
_symmetry.space_group_name_H-M   'P 1'
#
loop_
_entity.id
_entity.type
_entity.pdbx_description
1 polymer ?
#
loop_
_entity_poly.entity_id
_entity_poly.type
_entity_poly.pdbx_seq_one_letter_code
_entity_poly.pdbx_strand_id
1 'polypeptide(L)'
;MASPTKTSCTRVQFKSMAQKGFLAAENGGGGALVANRPSASDWETFKLWRIDENTFNFKVFNNQFVTVAGVNVVATASMPGQSETFQLVRNDADNNKMRIRAPNGSFLQANKDGSVTADFVKSTKWGEEDPSVFAVTIVGQALQGEYQICNGYGKDTATQIMNEHRSTYIVERDFAFMAANGLNAVRIPVGWWIASDPNPPAPFVGGSLQALDNAFTWAERHNIGVIIDLHAAPGAQNPWEHGGSRDGSRTWGDSNIAETVQVIDFLAARYARRSGLLAVELMNEPVAPGVSLDSLKRYYQQGYNAVRKHSPTAYVIMSNRIAGHWDELVDFATPFSRTVLDGHPYLVFEPKLDKSNVQQNIDFVNKEIAGDLSTMTRPDGPLTFVGEWVAEWKVKGASKEDFQRCANAQMAVYRKATFGWAYWSYKHVSNHWSMEWMINNGYISLKNA
;
A
#
# COMPACT_ATOMS: atom_id res chain seq x y z
N MET A 1 -22.88 -12.95 -13.79
CA MET A 1 -21.51 -12.83 -14.30
C MET A 1 -20.65 -13.76 -13.48
N ALA A 2 -19.94 -14.68 -14.12
CA ALA A 2 -19.11 -15.66 -13.42
C ALA A 2 -17.98 -14.93 -12.68
N SER A 3 -17.83 -15.19 -11.38
CA SER A 3 -16.66 -14.78 -10.61
C SER A 3 -15.40 -15.19 -11.37
N PRO A 4 -14.40 -14.31 -11.53
CA PRO A 4 -13.12 -14.72 -12.11
C PRO A 4 -12.59 -15.89 -11.29
N THR A 5 -12.31 -16.99 -11.95
CA THR A 5 -11.72 -18.18 -11.36
C THR A 5 -10.44 -17.77 -10.62
N LYS A 6 -10.42 -18.06 -9.33
CA LYS A 6 -9.31 -17.77 -8.41
C LYS A 6 -8.01 -18.45 -8.90
N THR A 7 -7.20 -17.77 -9.69
CA THR A 7 -5.90 -18.27 -10.14
C THR A 7 -4.71 -17.53 -9.55
N SER A 8 -4.96 -16.66 -8.59
CA SER A 8 -3.88 -15.90 -7.98
C SER A 8 -3.87 -16.12 -6.48
N CYS A 9 -2.74 -16.47 -5.99
CA CYS A 9 -2.54 -16.74 -4.60
C CYS A 9 -1.24 -16.15 -4.11
N THR A 10 -1.33 -15.29 -3.12
CA THR A 10 -0.15 -14.87 -2.36
C THR A 10 0.15 -15.82 -1.23
N ARG A 11 -0.79 -16.64 -0.78
CA ARG A 11 -0.59 -17.59 0.32
C ARG A 11 -0.97 -19.01 -0.11
N VAL A 12 -0.05 -19.94 0.13
CA VAL A 12 -0.22 -21.36 -0.20
C VAL A 12 0.25 -22.25 0.92
N GLN A 13 -0.31 -23.44 0.98
CA GLN A 13 0.14 -24.54 1.80
C GLN A 13 0.50 -25.71 0.90
N PHE A 14 1.62 -26.37 1.19
CA PHE A 14 2.09 -27.51 0.46
C PHE A 14 2.01 -28.77 1.33
N LYS A 15 1.35 -29.80 0.87
CA LYS A 15 1.30 -31.10 1.55
C LYS A 15 2.07 -32.14 0.77
N SER A 16 3.08 -32.77 1.36
CA SER A 16 3.79 -33.86 0.71
C SER A 16 2.83 -35.00 0.38
N MET A 17 2.85 -35.45 -0.86
CA MET A 17 2.04 -36.61 -1.29
C MET A 17 2.56 -37.89 -0.67
N ALA A 18 3.88 -38.06 -0.56
CA ALA A 18 4.52 -39.25 -0.03
C ALA A 18 4.45 -39.33 1.51
N GLN A 19 4.74 -38.25 2.23
CA GLN A 19 4.80 -38.26 3.70
C GLN A 19 3.48 -37.85 4.35
N LYS A 20 2.51 -37.35 3.58
CA LYS A 20 1.19 -36.87 4.05
C LYS A 20 1.28 -35.69 5.03
N GLY A 21 2.47 -35.16 5.30
CA GLY A 21 2.72 -34.01 6.16
C GLY A 21 2.73 -32.69 5.39
N PHE A 22 2.32 -31.60 6.05
CA PHE A 22 2.46 -30.26 5.50
C PHE A 22 3.89 -29.76 5.61
N LEU A 23 4.33 -29.04 4.59
CA LEU A 23 5.59 -28.30 4.60
C LEU A 23 5.46 -27.15 5.60
N ALA A 24 6.43 -27.03 6.49
CA ALA A 24 6.48 -26.01 7.53
C ALA A 24 7.86 -25.39 7.65
N ALA A 25 7.90 -24.10 7.96
CA ALA A 25 9.12 -23.46 8.45
C ALA A 25 9.17 -23.59 9.97
N GLU A 26 10.12 -24.34 10.51
CA GLU A 26 10.26 -24.52 11.95
C GLU A 26 10.33 -23.18 12.68
N ASN A 27 9.58 -23.07 13.80
CA ASN A 27 9.44 -21.84 14.59
C ASN A 27 8.90 -20.62 13.80
N GLY A 28 8.24 -20.85 12.67
CA GLY A 28 7.79 -19.80 11.76
C GLY A 28 8.90 -19.18 10.91
N GLY A 29 10.12 -19.71 11.00
CA GLY A 29 11.34 -19.27 10.32
C GLY A 29 12.53 -19.28 11.27
N GLY A 30 13.73 -18.99 10.73
CA GLY A 30 15.02 -19.08 11.47
C GLY A 30 15.63 -20.48 11.48
N GLY A 31 14.96 -21.48 10.88
CA GLY A 31 15.34 -22.89 10.91
C GLY A 31 15.08 -23.64 9.63
N ALA A 32 15.16 -24.96 9.71
CA ALA A 32 14.93 -25.86 8.58
C ALA A 32 13.46 -25.91 8.14
N LEU A 33 13.23 -26.26 6.88
CA LEU A 33 11.94 -26.70 6.42
C LEU A 33 11.74 -28.19 6.74
N VAL A 34 10.55 -28.51 7.18
CA VAL A 34 10.12 -29.87 7.48
C VAL A 34 8.79 -30.19 6.77
N ALA A 35 8.49 -31.46 6.56
CA ALA A 35 7.24 -31.94 5.94
C ALA A 35 6.56 -32.99 6.80
N ASN A 36 6.37 -32.70 8.09
CA ASN A 36 5.88 -33.64 9.09
C ASN A 36 4.65 -33.15 9.87
N ARG A 37 4.08 -31.99 9.50
CA ARG A 37 2.92 -31.45 10.22
C ARG A 37 1.62 -32.12 9.77
N PRO A 38 0.77 -32.61 10.72
CA PRO A 38 -0.48 -33.28 10.36
C PRO A 38 -1.57 -32.27 9.88
N SER A 39 -1.47 -31.02 10.33
CA SER A 39 -2.38 -29.92 9.98
C SER A 39 -1.60 -28.67 9.63
N ALA A 40 -2.21 -27.77 8.87
CA ALA A 40 -1.60 -26.53 8.46
C ALA A 40 -2.17 -25.35 9.25
N SER A 41 -1.27 -24.43 9.65
CA SER A 41 -1.56 -23.14 10.28
C SER A 41 -0.61 -22.07 9.72
N ASP A 42 -0.19 -21.10 10.52
CA ASP A 42 0.66 -19.99 10.06
C ASP A 42 2.07 -20.43 9.63
N TRP A 43 2.67 -21.42 10.31
CA TRP A 43 4.02 -21.90 9.98
C TRP A 43 4.07 -22.77 8.71
N GLU A 44 2.94 -23.34 8.32
CA GLU A 44 2.74 -24.12 7.10
C GLU A 44 2.24 -23.27 5.94
N THR A 45 2.03 -21.95 6.16
CA THR A 45 1.54 -21.02 5.15
C THR A 45 2.68 -20.17 4.61
N PHE A 46 2.93 -20.32 3.31
CA PHE A 46 3.97 -19.58 2.58
C PHE A 46 3.34 -18.46 1.78
N LYS A 47 3.92 -17.26 1.87
CA LYS A 47 3.58 -16.15 0.98
C LYS A 47 4.46 -16.22 -0.26
N LEU A 48 3.83 -16.42 -1.41
CA LEU A 48 4.54 -16.44 -2.69
C LEU A 48 4.74 -15.02 -3.21
N TRP A 49 5.98 -14.66 -3.48
CA TRP A 49 6.35 -13.47 -4.23
C TRP A 49 6.75 -13.84 -5.63
N ARG A 50 5.95 -13.46 -6.61
CA ARG A 50 6.21 -13.76 -8.01
C ARG A 50 7.41 -12.93 -8.51
N ILE A 51 8.32 -13.57 -9.19
CA ILE A 51 9.44 -12.95 -9.92
C ILE A 51 9.10 -12.94 -11.41
N ASP A 52 8.65 -14.08 -11.94
CA ASP A 52 8.13 -14.24 -13.28
C ASP A 52 6.96 -15.24 -13.29
N GLU A 53 6.55 -15.73 -14.45
CA GLU A 53 5.37 -16.60 -14.60
C GLU A 53 5.41 -17.84 -13.69
N ASN A 54 6.57 -18.46 -13.55
CA ASN A 54 6.73 -19.73 -12.83
C ASN A 54 7.75 -19.66 -11.68
N THR A 55 8.38 -18.51 -11.44
CA THR A 55 9.46 -18.32 -10.47
C THR A 55 9.02 -17.44 -9.30
N PHE A 56 9.32 -17.88 -8.08
CA PHE A 56 8.83 -17.26 -6.85
C PHE A 56 9.88 -17.24 -5.75
N ASN A 57 9.79 -16.26 -4.86
CA ASN A 57 10.37 -16.35 -3.52
C ASN A 57 9.27 -16.77 -2.54
N PHE A 58 9.63 -17.59 -1.55
CA PHE A 58 8.72 -18.05 -0.51
C PHE A 58 9.03 -17.34 0.79
N LYS A 59 8.12 -16.49 1.24
CA LYS A 59 8.23 -15.78 2.52
C LYS A 59 7.47 -16.55 3.59
N VAL A 60 8.06 -16.71 4.77
CA VAL A 60 7.50 -17.46 5.89
C VAL A 60 6.95 -16.52 6.97
N PHE A 61 6.36 -17.08 8.03
CA PHE A 61 5.64 -16.35 9.08
C PHE A 61 6.43 -15.22 9.73
N ASN A 62 7.70 -15.43 10.08
CA ASN A 62 8.58 -14.42 10.70
C ASN A 62 9.19 -13.42 9.71
N ASN A 63 8.67 -13.36 8.49
CA ASN A 63 9.11 -12.50 7.40
C ASN A 63 10.47 -12.86 6.74
N GLN A 64 11.08 -13.98 7.09
CA GLN A 64 12.24 -14.52 6.39
C GLN A 64 11.84 -15.24 5.10
N PHE A 65 12.84 -15.51 4.26
CA PHE A 65 12.67 -16.25 3.00
C PHE A 65 13.29 -17.63 3.09
N VAL A 66 12.63 -18.56 2.39
CA VAL A 66 13.19 -19.90 2.16
C VAL A 66 14.42 -19.77 1.27
N THR A 67 15.50 -20.39 1.68
CA THR A 67 16.79 -20.43 0.98
C THR A 67 17.34 -21.85 0.89
N VAL A 68 18.19 -22.09 -0.08
CA VAL A 68 18.90 -23.37 -0.25
C VAL A 68 20.36 -23.20 0.12
N ALA A 69 20.80 -23.91 1.15
CA ALA A 69 22.19 -23.97 1.62
C ALA A 69 22.77 -25.35 1.34
N GLY A 70 23.42 -25.51 0.18
CA GLY A 70 23.83 -26.81 -0.36
C GLY A 70 22.62 -27.61 -0.79
N VAL A 71 22.27 -28.68 -0.04
CA VAL A 71 21.03 -29.47 -0.22
C VAL A 71 19.98 -29.15 0.83
N ASN A 72 20.34 -28.44 1.89
CA ASN A 72 19.44 -28.11 2.99
C ASN A 72 18.50 -26.97 2.60
N VAL A 73 17.23 -27.09 2.95
CA VAL A 73 16.21 -26.06 2.75
C VAL A 73 15.88 -25.43 4.08
N VAL A 74 16.17 -24.15 4.23
CA VAL A 74 16.03 -23.41 5.48
C VAL A 74 15.29 -22.09 5.22
N ALA A 75 14.71 -21.49 6.26
CA ALA A 75 14.01 -20.19 6.17
C ALA A 75 14.73 -19.14 6.99
N THR A 76 15.91 -18.70 6.55
CA THR A 76 16.84 -17.85 7.32
C THR A 76 17.21 -16.55 6.63
N ALA A 77 16.92 -16.39 5.34
CA ALA A 77 17.31 -15.19 4.59
C ALA A 77 16.40 -14.01 4.93
N SER A 78 16.98 -12.85 5.25
CA SER A 78 16.23 -11.60 5.49
C SER A 78 15.82 -10.90 4.19
N MET A 79 16.56 -11.12 3.11
CA MET A 79 16.31 -10.58 1.78
C MET A 79 16.40 -11.70 0.74
N PRO A 80 15.52 -11.75 -0.27
CA PRO A 80 15.60 -12.78 -1.29
C PRO A 80 16.65 -12.44 -2.33
N GLY A 81 17.42 -13.44 -2.71
CA GLY A 81 18.40 -13.42 -3.78
C GLY A 81 18.28 -14.64 -4.69
N GLN A 82 19.39 -15.04 -5.32
CA GLN A 82 19.41 -16.18 -6.21
C GLN A 82 19.11 -17.49 -5.48
N SER A 83 19.62 -17.67 -4.25
CA SER A 83 19.42 -18.88 -3.43
C SER A 83 17.99 -19.01 -2.86
N GLU A 84 17.18 -17.97 -2.95
CA GLU A 84 15.78 -17.90 -2.50
C GLU A 84 14.78 -17.97 -3.65
N THR A 85 15.27 -18.21 -4.87
CA THR A 85 14.44 -18.18 -6.09
C THR A 85 14.09 -19.59 -6.53
N PHE A 86 12.82 -19.96 -6.42
CA PHE A 86 12.30 -21.30 -6.71
C PHE A 86 11.37 -21.28 -7.91
N GLN A 87 11.38 -22.36 -8.70
CA GLN A 87 10.44 -22.56 -9.80
C GLN A 87 9.34 -23.53 -9.41
N LEU A 88 8.08 -23.16 -9.63
CA LEU A 88 6.93 -24.05 -9.48
C LEU A 88 6.67 -24.78 -10.80
N VAL A 89 6.77 -26.10 -10.78
CA VAL A 89 6.46 -26.98 -11.90
C VAL A 89 5.14 -27.67 -11.65
N ARG A 90 4.13 -27.32 -12.43
CA ARG A 90 2.76 -27.84 -12.29
C ARG A 90 2.60 -29.15 -13.05
N ASN A 91 1.67 -29.97 -12.58
CA ASN A 91 1.22 -31.13 -13.33
C ASN A 91 0.11 -30.70 -14.30
N ASP A 92 0.29 -30.93 -15.59
CA ASP A 92 -0.68 -30.56 -16.64
C ASP A 92 -2.03 -31.26 -16.48
N ALA A 93 -2.03 -32.48 -15.90
CA ALA A 93 -3.25 -33.27 -15.69
C ALA A 93 -3.96 -32.99 -14.35
N ASP A 94 -3.26 -32.39 -13.37
CA ASP A 94 -3.82 -32.08 -12.03
C ASP A 94 -3.13 -30.83 -11.49
N ASN A 95 -3.75 -29.70 -11.67
CA ASN A 95 -3.22 -28.39 -11.24
C ASN A 95 -3.03 -28.23 -9.72
N ASN A 96 -3.57 -29.15 -8.92
CA ASN A 96 -3.35 -29.16 -7.47
C ASN A 96 -2.04 -29.87 -7.09
N LYS A 97 -1.35 -30.54 -8.03
CA LYS A 97 -0.07 -31.17 -7.81
C LYS A 97 1.06 -30.37 -8.45
N MET A 98 2.12 -30.16 -7.69
CA MET A 98 3.29 -29.46 -8.20
C MET A 98 4.59 -29.99 -7.58
N ARG A 99 5.68 -29.64 -8.25
CA ARG A 99 7.05 -29.75 -7.73
C ARG A 99 7.65 -28.39 -7.56
N ILE A 100 8.53 -28.27 -6.59
CA ILE A 100 9.28 -27.06 -6.30
C ILE A 100 10.73 -27.30 -6.73
N ARG A 101 11.15 -26.65 -7.81
CA ARG A 101 12.55 -26.71 -8.25
C ARG A 101 13.36 -25.66 -7.54
N ALA A 102 14.43 -26.06 -6.90
CA ALA A 102 15.35 -25.22 -6.19
C ALA A 102 16.35 -24.50 -7.14
N PRO A 103 17.03 -23.44 -6.67
CA PRO A 103 18.05 -22.72 -7.47
C PRO A 103 19.23 -23.59 -7.93
N ASN A 104 19.53 -24.65 -7.20
CA ASN A 104 20.56 -25.64 -7.59
C ASN A 104 20.13 -26.60 -8.73
N GLY A 105 18.90 -26.43 -9.25
CA GLY A 105 18.34 -27.23 -10.35
C GLY A 105 17.63 -28.51 -9.93
N SER A 106 17.80 -28.97 -8.70
CA SER A 106 17.12 -30.15 -8.12
C SER A 106 15.71 -29.79 -7.65
N PHE A 107 14.88 -30.81 -7.43
CA PHE A 107 13.58 -30.60 -6.79
C PHE A 107 13.67 -30.76 -5.26
N LEU A 108 12.83 -30.04 -4.55
CA LEU A 108 12.59 -30.31 -3.14
C LEU A 108 11.95 -31.67 -2.99
N GLN A 109 12.37 -32.41 -1.95
CA GLN A 109 11.73 -33.66 -1.54
C GLN A 109 11.47 -33.68 -0.03
N ALA A 110 10.40 -34.36 0.34
CA ALA A 110 10.08 -34.68 1.73
C ALA A 110 10.63 -36.07 2.06
N ASN A 111 11.60 -36.16 2.96
CA ASN A 111 12.23 -37.39 3.39
C ASN A 111 11.36 -38.13 4.42
N LYS A 112 11.62 -39.42 4.64
CA LYS A 112 10.87 -40.27 5.58
C LYS A 112 11.00 -39.83 7.06
N ASP A 113 12.08 -39.15 7.39
CA ASP A 113 12.31 -38.53 8.71
C ASP A 113 11.62 -37.17 8.89
N GLY A 114 10.92 -36.69 7.88
CA GLY A 114 10.23 -35.42 7.86
C GLY A 114 11.11 -34.23 7.45
N SER A 115 12.41 -34.42 7.21
CA SER A 115 13.26 -33.36 6.69
C SER A 115 12.93 -33.02 5.21
N VAL A 116 13.30 -31.83 4.78
CA VAL A 116 13.14 -31.37 3.39
C VAL A 116 14.50 -31.03 2.81
N THR A 117 14.83 -31.63 1.67
CA THR A 117 16.11 -31.41 0.97
C THR A 117 15.88 -31.04 -0.49
N ALA A 118 16.85 -30.33 -1.09
CA ALA A 118 16.84 -29.89 -2.48
C ALA A 118 17.85 -30.67 -3.31
N ASP A 119 17.66 -32.00 -3.38
CA ASP A 119 18.58 -32.95 -4.06
C ASP A 119 17.86 -34.01 -4.88
N PHE A 120 16.54 -33.91 -5.05
CA PHE A 120 15.77 -34.85 -5.84
C PHE A 120 16.02 -34.64 -7.35
N VAL A 121 16.55 -35.64 -7.98
CA VAL A 121 16.78 -35.60 -9.43
C VAL A 121 15.48 -35.98 -10.14
N LYS A 122 15.27 -35.48 -11.34
CA LYS A 122 14.07 -35.54 -12.16
C LYS A 122 13.33 -36.88 -12.10
N SER A 123 12.01 -36.84 -11.89
CA SER A 123 11.05 -37.94 -12.09
C SER A 123 9.98 -37.50 -13.08
N THR A 124 9.49 -38.45 -13.88
CA THR A 124 8.35 -38.25 -14.79
C THR A 124 7.03 -38.66 -14.14
N LYS A 125 7.08 -39.33 -12.97
CA LYS A 125 5.91 -39.83 -12.26
C LYS A 125 5.34 -38.73 -11.34
N TRP A 126 4.02 -38.67 -11.28
CA TRP A 126 3.28 -37.76 -10.38
C TRP A 126 2.46 -38.56 -9.34
N GLY A 127 2.97 -39.76 -8.97
CA GLY A 127 2.32 -40.63 -8.01
C GLY A 127 2.37 -40.14 -6.56
N GLU A 128 1.53 -40.73 -5.74
CA GLU A 128 1.44 -40.38 -4.31
C GLU A 128 2.69 -40.77 -3.51
N GLU A 129 3.47 -41.73 -4.01
CA GLU A 129 4.72 -42.19 -3.39
C GLU A 129 5.95 -41.32 -3.76
N ASP A 130 5.81 -40.40 -4.70
CA ASP A 130 6.93 -39.54 -5.14
C ASP A 130 7.22 -38.45 -4.12
N PRO A 131 8.41 -38.42 -3.48
CA PRO A 131 8.72 -37.50 -2.40
C PRO A 131 8.86 -36.05 -2.85
N SER A 132 8.96 -35.80 -4.16
CA SER A 132 9.07 -34.46 -4.74
C SER A 132 7.72 -33.84 -5.11
N VAL A 133 6.63 -34.59 -4.98
CA VAL A 133 5.28 -34.13 -5.33
C VAL A 133 4.55 -33.60 -4.10
N PHE A 134 4.05 -32.40 -4.23
CA PHE A 134 3.26 -31.71 -3.21
C PHE A 134 1.87 -31.39 -3.74
N ALA A 135 0.84 -31.66 -2.94
CA ALA A 135 -0.48 -31.06 -3.15
C ALA A 135 -0.44 -29.61 -2.67
N VAL A 136 -0.98 -28.71 -3.46
CA VAL A 136 -1.05 -27.29 -3.11
C VAL A 136 -2.48 -26.90 -2.72
N THR A 137 -2.61 -26.23 -1.60
CA THR A 137 -3.85 -25.56 -1.18
C THR A 137 -3.65 -24.05 -1.24
N ILE A 138 -4.52 -23.38 -1.94
CA ILE A 138 -4.54 -21.92 -1.99
C ILE A 138 -5.31 -21.42 -0.78
N VAL A 139 -4.62 -20.71 0.12
CA VAL A 139 -5.23 -20.04 1.28
C VAL A 139 -5.63 -18.64 0.84
N GLY A 140 -6.93 -18.45 0.55
CA GLY A 140 -7.42 -17.18 0.04
C GLY A 140 -7.25 -16.05 1.05
N GLN A 141 -6.54 -14.99 0.68
CA GLN A 141 -6.56 -13.68 1.31
C GLN A 141 -6.83 -12.64 0.24
N ALA A 142 -7.64 -11.62 0.55
CA ALA A 142 -7.78 -10.47 -0.32
C ALA A 142 -6.40 -9.82 -0.51
N LEU A 143 -6.01 -9.59 -1.77
CA LEU A 143 -4.80 -8.84 -2.08
C LEU A 143 -5.08 -7.36 -1.83
N GLN A 144 -4.19 -6.69 -1.11
CA GLN A 144 -4.26 -5.27 -0.80
C GLN A 144 -3.09 -4.55 -1.46
N GLY A 145 -3.36 -3.38 -2.04
CA GLY A 145 -2.36 -2.60 -2.76
C GLY A 145 -2.08 -3.08 -4.19
N GLU A 146 -1.70 -2.15 -5.06
CA GLU A 146 -1.50 -2.42 -6.48
C GLU A 146 -0.31 -3.36 -6.73
N TYR A 147 0.79 -3.21 -5.95
CA TYR A 147 1.93 -4.13 -6.06
C TYR A 147 1.50 -5.58 -5.82
N GLN A 148 0.77 -5.84 -4.73
CA GLN A 148 0.35 -7.19 -4.35
C GLN A 148 -0.65 -7.78 -5.34
N ILE A 149 -1.58 -6.97 -5.86
CA ILE A 149 -2.51 -7.38 -6.92
C ILE A 149 -1.74 -7.76 -8.18
N CYS A 150 -0.87 -6.88 -8.67
CA CYS A 150 -0.13 -7.10 -9.90
C CYS A 150 0.87 -8.27 -9.77
N ASN A 151 1.57 -8.37 -8.64
CA ASN A 151 2.48 -9.48 -8.37
C ASN A 151 1.72 -10.81 -8.20
N GLY A 152 0.64 -10.81 -7.42
CA GLY A 152 -0.14 -12.01 -7.12
C GLY A 152 -0.87 -12.58 -8.33
N TYR A 153 -1.56 -11.75 -9.09
CA TYR A 153 -2.32 -12.18 -10.27
C TYR A 153 -1.46 -12.40 -11.53
N GLY A 154 -0.28 -11.77 -11.59
CA GLY A 154 0.52 -11.71 -12.81
C GLY A 154 -0.08 -10.76 -13.85
N LYS A 155 0.71 -10.43 -14.88
CA LYS A 155 0.48 -9.32 -15.80
C LYS A 155 -0.92 -9.31 -16.43
N ASP A 156 -1.36 -10.41 -17.04
CA ASP A 156 -2.58 -10.43 -17.86
C ASP A 156 -3.84 -10.26 -16.99
N THR A 157 -3.94 -11.06 -15.91
CA THR A 157 -5.08 -10.97 -14.99
C THR A 157 -5.08 -9.65 -14.23
N ALA A 158 -3.92 -9.17 -13.80
CA ALA A 158 -3.80 -7.87 -13.15
C ALA A 158 -4.22 -6.73 -14.08
N THR A 159 -3.86 -6.79 -15.37
CA THR A 159 -4.30 -5.78 -16.36
C THR A 159 -5.82 -5.72 -16.44
N GLN A 160 -6.51 -6.86 -16.49
CA GLN A 160 -7.97 -6.91 -16.53
C GLN A 160 -8.59 -6.30 -15.25
N ILE A 161 -8.11 -6.74 -14.08
CA ILE A 161 -8.61 -6.25 -12.77
C ILE A 161 -8.39 -4.75 -12.63
N MET A 162 -7.19 -4.25 -12.94
CA MET A 162 -6.86 -2.83 -12.79
C MET A 162 -7.61 -1.96 -13.80
N ASN A 163 -7.83 -2.44 -15.03
CA ASN A 163 -8.65 -1.73 -16.01
C ASN A 163 -10.12 -1.67 -15.59
N GLU A 164 -10.68 -2.75 -15.07
CA GLU A 164 -12.04 -2.76 -14.51
C GLU A 164 -12.15 -1.78 -13.33
N HIS A 165 -11.21 -1.86 -12.38
CA HIS A 165 -11.15 -0.95 -11.25
C HIS A 165 -11.12 0.52 -11.69
N ARG A 166 -10.18 0.90 -12.57
CA ARG A 166 -9.99 2.28 -13.04
C ARG A 166 -11.18 2.81 -13.85
N SER A 167 -11.95 1.93 -14.50
CA SER A 167 -13.13 2.33 -15.29
C SER A 167 -14.43 2.38 -14.49
N THR A 168 -14.49 1.79 -13.31
CA THR A 168 -15.76 1.62 -12.57
C THR A 168 -15.76 2.20 -11.16
N TYR A 169 -14.60 2.29 -10.50
CA TYR A 169 -14.52 2.66 -9.09
C TYR A 169 -14.81 4.14 -8.86
N ILE A 170 -14.05 5.03 -9.51
CA ILE A 170 -14.28 6.48 -9.52
C ILE A 170 -14.58 6.91 -10.93
N VAL A 171 -15.70 7.60 -11.13
CA VAL A 171 -16.22 8.05 -12.43
C VAL A 171 -16.78 9.47 -12.32
N GLU A 172 -17.17 10.09 -13.45
CA GLU A 172 -17.59 11.50 -13.48
C GLU A 172 -18.74 11.82 -12.50
N ARG A 173 -19.73 10.92 -12.34
CA ARG A 173 -20.83 11.12 -11.38
C ARG A 173 -20.36 11.34 -9.93
N ASP A 174 -19.20 10.82 -9.60
CA ASP A 174 -18.62 10.96 -8.25
C ASP A 174 -18.14 12.40 -8.02
N PHE A 175 -17.56 13.02 -9.05
CA PHE A 175 -17.18 14.45 -9.02
C PHE A 175 -18.43 15.35 -8.94
N ALA A 176 -19.48 15.01 -9.67
CA ALA A 176 -20.78 15.72 -9.55
C ALA A 176 -21.33 15.62 -8.12
N PHE A 177 -21.29 14.44 -7.50
CA PHE A 177 -21.71 14.24 -6.11
C PHE A 177 -20.86 15.05 -5.12
N MET A 178 -19.53 15.03 -5.27
CA MET A 178 -18.63 15.82 -4.42
C MET A 178 -18.95 17.31 -4.49
N ALA A 179 -19.07 17.88 -5.69
CA ALA A 179 -19.43 19.28 -5.89
C ALA A 179 -20.80 19.62 -5.28
N ALA A 180 -21.82 18.78 -5.49
CA ALA A 180 -23.17 18.98 -4.95
C ALA A 180 -23.24 18.94 -3.42
N ASN A 181 -22.24 18.32 -2.77
CA ASN A 181 -22.15 18.22 -1.32
C ASN A 181 -21.10 19.15 -0.69
N GLY A 182 -20.54 20.09 -1.46
CA GLY A 182 -19.63 21.12 -0.93
C GLY A 182 -18.17 20.71 -0.82
N LEU A 183 -17.77 19.55 -1.38
CA LEU A 183 -16.37 19.20 -1.54
C LEU A 183 -15.80 19.94 -2.75
N ASN A 184 -14.66 20.60 -2.59
CA ASN A 184 -14.09 21.51 -3.59
C ASN A 184 -12.71 21.07 -4.12
N ALA A 185 -12.14 20.00 -3.56
CA ALA A 185 -10.89 19.41 -4.01
C ALA A 185 -10.90 17.90 -3.80
N VAL A 186 -10.04 17.21 -4.57
CA VAL A 186 -9.74 15.80 -4.41
C VAL A 186 -8.24 15.59 -4.32
N ARG A 187 -7.78 14.77 -3.38
CA ARG A 187 -6.43 14.25 -3.29
C ARG A 187 -6.41 12.88 -3.97
N ILE A 188 -5.60 12.74 -5.02
CA ILE A 188 -5.55 11.54 -5.86
C ILE A 188 -4.21 10.84 -5.68
N PRO A 189 -4.17 9.71 -4.99
CA PRO A 189 -2.99 8.88 -4.85
C PRO A 189 -2.52 8.31 -6.18
N VAL A 190 -1.22 8.44 -6.47
CA VAL A 190 -0.57 7.82 -7.63
C VAL A 190 0.73 7.14 -7.21
N GLY A 191 1.10 6.06 -7.89
CA GLY A 191 2.39 5.42 -7.68
C GLY A 191 3.45 5.94 -8.66
N TRP A 192 4.72 5.85 -8.29
CA TRP A 192 5.85 6.31 -9.09
C TRP A 192 5.88 5.72 -10.51
N TRP A 193 5.36 4.51 -10.69
CA TRP A 193 5.29 3.81 -11.99
C TRP A 193 4.40 4.50 -13.02
N ILE A 194 3.56 5.46 -12.61
CA ILE A 194 2.73 6.29 -13.51
C ILE A 194 3.57 7.04 -14.54
N ALA A 195 4.80 7.42 -14.19
CA ALA A 195 5.71 8.12 -15.09
C ALA A 195 6.21 7.26 -16.25
N SER A 196 6.06 5.94 -16.16
CA SER A 196 6.43 4.99 -17.22
C SER A 196 5.23 4.40 -17.97
N ASP A 197 4.00 4.91 -17.71
CA ASP A 197 2.80 4.47 -18.42
C ASP A 197 2.91 4.76 -19.95
N PRO A 198 2.50 3.85 -20.85
CA PRO A 198 1.70 2.64 -20.61
C PRO A 198 2.52 1.37 -20.29
N ASN A 199 3.83 1.44 -20.17
CA ASN A 199 4.72 0.29 -19.95
C ASN A 199 5.50 0.42 -18.63
N PRO A 200 4.81 0.38 -17.49
CA PRO A 200 5.48 0.48 -16.19
C PRO A 200 6.36 -0.74 -15.92
N PRO A 201 7.35 -0.61 -15.01
CA PRO A 201 8.16 -1.75 -14.61
C PRO A 201 7.33 -2.80 -13.88
N ALA A 202 7.72 -4.08 -14.05
CA ALA A 202 7.05 -5.17 -13.34
C ALA A 202 7.13 -4.99 -11.82
N PRO A 203 6.09 -5.38 -11.08
CA PRO A 203 4.91 -6.11 -11.52
C PRO A 203 3.76 -5.21 -12.01
N PHE A 204 3.89 -3.90 -11.99
CA PHE A 204 2.81 -2.96 -12.29
C PHE A 204 2.28 -3.08 -13.72
N VAL A 205 1.04 -2.63 -13.94
CA VAL A 205 0.37 -2.63 -15.23
C VAL A 205 -0.08 -1.21 -15.59
N GLY A 206 -0.03 -0.89 -16.89
CA GLY A 206 -0.35 0.44 -17.41
C GLY A 206 -1.81 0.84 -17.25
N GLY A 207 -2.11 2.13 -17.49
CA GLY A 207 -3.45 2.71 -17.49
C GLY A 207 -3.74 3.68 -16.33
N SER A 208 -2.82 3.85 -15.37
CA SER A 208 -2.98 4.81 -14.28
C SER A 208 -2.94 6.26 -14.76
N LEU A 209 -2.11 6.57 -15.74
CA LEU A 209 -2.02 7.92 -16.31
C LEU A 209 -3.32 8.34 -17.01
N GLN A 210 -3.95 7.43 -17.77
CA GLN A 210 -5.25 7.70 -18.39
C GLN A 210 -6.34 7.91 -17.34
N ALA A 211 -6.31 7.16 -16.24
CA ALA A 211 -7.27 7.36 -15.16
C ALA A 211 -7.11 8.74 -14.49
N LEU A 212 -5.88 9.20 -14.30
CA LEU A 212 -5.59 10.54 -13.78
C LEU A 212 -6.03 11.63 -14.77
N ASP A 213 -5.79 11.47 -16.08
CA ASP A 213 -6.27 12.40 -17.11
C ASP A 213 -7.80 12.54 -17.12
N ASN A 214 -8.51 11.41 -16.95
CA ASN A 214 -9.97 11.40 -16.83
C ASN A 214 -10.42 12.15 -15.57
N ALA A 215 -9.77 11.91 -14.43
CA ALA A 215 -10.09 12.59 -13.17
C ALA A 215 -9.92 14.11 -13.29
N PHE A 216 -8.86 14.60 -13.93
CA PHE A 216 -8.70 16.02 -14.23
C PHE A 216 -9.82 16.58 -15.10
N THR A 217 -10.24 15.82 -16.12
CA THR A 217 -11.33 16.24 -17.01
C THR A 217 -12.64 16.37 -16.26
N TRP A 218 -12.96 15.44 -15.38
CA TRP A 218 -14.16 15.46 -14.55
C TRP A 218 -14.10 16.56 -13.48
N ALA A 219 -12.94 16.72 -12.83
CA ALA A 219 -12.70 17.75 -11.83
C ALA A 219 -12.93 19.15 -12.39
N GLU A 220 -12.36 19.44 -13.57
CA GLU A 220 -12.52 20.73 -14.26
C GLU A 220 -13.98 21.01 -14.63
N ARG A 221 -14.73 20.02 -15.07
CA ARG A 221 -16.17 20.17 -15.38
C ARG A 221 -17.02 20.51 -14.14
N HIS A 222 -16.60 20.07 -12.97
CA HIS A 222 -17.32 20.24 -11.71
C HIS A 222 -16.67 21.27 -10.77
N ASN A 223 -15.68 22.06 -11.24
CA ASN A 223 -14.93 23.05 -10.47
C ASN A 223 -14.30 22.48 -9.19
N ILE A 224 -13.73 21.28 -9.29
CA ILE A 224 -13.02 20.61 -8.20
C ILE A 224 -11.52 20.72 -8.46
N GLY A 225 -10.75 21.17 -7.46
CA GLY A 225 -9.30 21.18 -7.51
C GLY A 225 -8.71 19.78 -7.36
N VAL A 226 -7.60 19.50 -8.04
CA VAL A 226 -6.90 18.22 -7.96
C VAL A 226 -5.57 18.42 -7.24
N ILE A 227 -5.36 17.65 -6.19
CA ILE A 227 -4.07 17.45 -5.52
C ILE A 227 -3.53 16.12 -6.03
N ILE A 228 -2.43 16.15 -6.77
CA ILE A 228 -1.72 14.92 -7.18
C ILE A 228 -0.83 14.52 -6.00
N ASP A 229 -1.05 13.33 -5.47
CA ASP A 229 -0.28 12.80 -4.35
C ASP A 229 0.63 11.65 -4.82
N LEU A 230 1.96 11.84 -4.75
CA LEU A 230 2.89 10.72 -4.93
C LEU A 230 2.82 9.81 -3.71
N HIS A 231 1.87 8.88 -3.74
CA HIS A 231 1.53 8.01 -2.62
C HIS A 231 2.52 6.87 -2.41
N ALA A 232 3.18 6.44 -3.47
CA ALA A 232 4.21 5.41 -3.46
C ALA A 232 5.43 5.86 -4.24
N ALA A 233 6.58 5.94 -3.59
CA ALA A 233 7.86 6.31 -4.18
C ALA A 233 8.72 5.08 -4.53
N PRO A 234 9.69 5.18 -5.47
CA PRO A 234 10.63 4.10 -5.74
C PRO A 234 11.35 3.63 -4.47
N GLY A 235 11.34 2.32 -4.19
CA GLY A 235 11.94 1.77 -2.97
C GLY A 235 11.04 1.81 -1.74
N ALA A 236 9.84 2.38 -1.82
CA ALA A 236 8.85 2.56 -0.75
C ALA A 236 9.37 3.35 0.47
N GLN A 237 8.68 4.41 0.79
CA GLN A 237 8.97 5.31 1.92
C GLN A 237 8.34 4.83 3.23
N ASN A 238 7.43 3.86 3.16
CA ASN A 238 6.79 3.20 4.29
C ASN A 238 6.61 1.70 4.01
N PRO A 239 6.38 0.86 5.05
CA PRO A 239 6.36 -0.60 4.89
C PRO A 239 5.00 -1.18 4.52
N TRP A 240 3.99 -0.36 4.30
CA TRP A 240 2.62 -0.83 4.06
C TRP A 240 2.36 -1.10 2.57
N GLU A 241 1.26 -1.75 2.28
CA GLU A 241 0.86 -2.13 0.93
C GLU A 241 0.66 -0.93 0.00
N HIS A 242 0.24 0.23 0.54
CA HIS A 242 0.10 1.47 -0.22
C HIS A 242 1.45 2.13 -0.56
N GLY A 243 2.56 1.72 0.04
CA GLY A 243 3.91 2.10 -0.38
C GLY A 243 4.34 1.52 -1.73
N GLY A 244 3.50 0.68 -2.36
CA GLY A 244 3.72 0.18 -3.71
C GLY A 244 4.93 -0.73 -3.86
N SER A 245 5.26 -1.52 -2.85
CA SER A 245 6.37 -2.47 -2.86
C SER A 245 6.01 -3.80 -2.22
N ARG A 246 6.98 -4.70 -2.13
CA ARG A 246 6.83 -5.95 -1.39
C ARG A 246 6.49 -5.68 0.06
N ASP A 247 5.63 -6.51 0.66
CA ASP A 247 5.25 -6.37 2.06
C ASP A 247 6.41 -6.14 3.01
N GLY A 248 6.35 -5.07 3.77
CA GLY A 248 7.36 -4.68 4.73
C GLY A 248 8.68 -4.17 4.11
N SER A 249 8.81 -4.15 2.78
CA SER A 249 9.96 -3.55 2.12
C SER A 249 9.88 -2.04 2.20
N ARG A 250 10.96 -1.43 2.67
CA ARG A 250 11.13 0.01 2.77
C ARG A 250 12.60 0.33 2.59
N THR A 251 12.95 0.78 1.39
CA THR A 251 14.35 1.06 1.02
C THR A 251 14.55 2.47 0.47
N TRP A 252 13.49 3.31 0.49
CA TRP A 252 13.62 4.69 0.04
C TRP A 252 14.67 5.46 0.86
N GLY A 253 15.53 6.15 0.17
CA GLY A 253 16.63 6.95 0.72
C GLY A 253 17.35 7.74 -0.36
N ASP A 254 18.58 8.18 -0.10
CA ASP A 254 19.36 9.04 -0.98
C ASP A 254 19.49 8.51 -2.42
N SER A 255 19.63 7.22 -2.59
CA SER A 255 19.72 6.57 -3.90
C SER A 255 18.45 6.69 -4.74
N ASN A 256 17.29 6.93 -4.11
CA ASN A 256 16.00 7.03 -4.78
C ASN A 256 15.58 8.48 -5.08
N ILE A 257 16.27 9.48 -4.52
CA ILE A 257 15.88 10.89 -4.64
C ILE A 257 15.77 11.30 -6.11
N ALA A 258 16.78 11.01 -6.92
CA ALA A 258 16.82 11.44 -8.32
C ALA A 258 15.64 10.84 -9.13
N GLU A 259 15.35 9.56 -8.95
CA GLU A 259 14.22 8.90 -9.62
C GLU A 259 12.88 9.45 -9.13
N THR A 260 12.73 9.66 -7.82
CA THR A 260 11.50 10.23 -7.25
C THR A 260 11.26 11.65 -7.77
N VAL A 261 12.31 12.48 -7.88
CA VAL A 261 12.22 13.83 -8.46
C VAL A 261 11.82 13.81 -9.94
N GLN A 262 12.29 12.83 -10.71
CA GLN A 262 11.89 12.67 -12.12
C GLN A 262 10.38 12.37 -12.25
N VAL A 263 9.81 11.60 -11.33
CA VAL A 263 8.35 11.36 -11.31
C VAL A 263 7.59 12.66 -11.03
N ILE A 264 8.05 13.47 -10.08
CA ILE A 264 7.43 14.78 -9.77
C ILE A 264 7.56 15.73 -10.96
N ASP A 265 8.75 15.80 -11.61
CA ASP A 265 8.98 16.64 -12.81
C ASP A 265 8.02 16.22 -13.93
N PHE A 266 7.86 14.92 -14.18
CA PHE A 266 6.92 14.38 -15.17
C PHE A 266 5.46 14.79 -14.87
N LEU A 267 4.99 14.58 -13.65
CA LEU A 267 3.63 14.93 -13.25
C LEU A 267 3.39 16.44 -13.34
N ALA A 268 4.31 17.25 -12.82
CA ALA A 268 4.23 18.69 -12.88
C ALA A 268 4.23 19.21 -14.34
N ALA A 269 5.10 18.69 -15.20
CA ALA A 269 5.15 19.07 -16.62
C ALA A 269 3.83 18.74 -17.34
N ARG A 270 3.25 17.57 -17.07
CA ARG A 270 2.02 17.14 -17.73
C ARG A 270 0.81 17.98 -17.33
N TYR A 271 0.68 18.29 -16.05
CA TYR A 271 -0.54 18.90 -15.49
C TYR A 271 -0.44 20.41 -15.22
N ALA A 272 0.74 21.04 -15.39
CA ALA A 272 0.95 22.46 -15.10
C ALA A 272 -0.05 23.41 -15.81
N ARG A 273 -0.56 23.01 -16.97
CA ARG A 273 -1.50 23.82 -17.76
C ARG A 273 -2.97 23.45 -17.55
N ARG A 274 -3.26 22.46 -16.72
CA ARG A 274 -4.63 22.06 -16.39
C ARG A 274 -5.18 23.03 -15.35
N SER A 275 -6.35 23.58 -15.61
CA SER A 275 -7.02 24.54 -14.70
C SER A 275 -7.40 23.88 -13.35
N GLY A 276 -7.58 22.56 -13.36
CA GLY A 276 -7.86 21.78 -12.17
C GLY A 276 -6.65 21.54 -11.25
N LEU A 277 -5.40 21.81 -11.69
CA LEU A 277 -4.24 21.55 -10.84
C LEU A 277 -4.18 22.52 -9.64
N LEU A 278 -4.49 22.02 -8.45
CA LEU A 278 -4.41 22.76 -7.19
C LEU A 278 -3.03 22.61 -6.54
N ALA A 279 -2.55 21.37 -6.41
CA ALA A 279 -1.30 21.08 -5.73
C ALA A 279 -0.64 19.78 -6.24
N VAL A 280 0.66 19.67 -5.97
CA VAL A 280 1.43 18.43 -6.06
C VAL A 280 1.98 18.11 -4.68
N GLU A 281 1.62 16.96 -4.15
CA GLU A 281 2.18 16.41 -2.93
C GLU A 281 3.37 15.53 -3.29
N LEU A 282 4.52 15.87 -2.69
CA LEU A 282 5.80 15.30 -3.10
C LEU A 282 5.96 13.85 -2.65
N MET A 283 5.39 13.48 -1.51
CA MET A 283 5.46 12.12 -0.97
C MET A 283 4.45 11.91 0.15
N ASN A 284 3.67 10.84 0.08
CA ASN A 284 2.79 10.41 1.15
C ASN A 284 3.54 9.66 2.25
N GLU A 285 3.31 10.02 3.50
CA GLU A 285 3.66 9.24 4.70
C GLU A 285 5.07 8.64 4.75
N PRO A 286 6.14 9.42 4.61
CA PRO A 286 7.46 8.91 4.94
C PRO A 286 7.53 8.52 6.43
N VAL A 287 8.19 7.39 6.77
CA VAL A 287 8.18 6.84 8.15
C VAL A 287 9.51 7.07 8.87
N ALA A 288 9.45 7.73 10.03
CA ALA A 288 10.60 7.85 10.92
C ALA A 288 10.81 6.54 11.74
N PRO A 289 12.05 6.17 12.11
CA PRO A 289 13.32 6.80 11.70
C PRO A 289 13.83 6.30 10.33
N GLY A 290 13.11 5.40 9.66
CA GLY A 290 13.57 4.71 8.46
C GLY A 290 13.83 5.64 7.27
N VAL A 291 13.01 6.69 7.11
CA VAL A 291 13.31 7.81 6.23
C VAL A 291 14.00 8.90 7.06
N SER A 292 15.28 9.19 6.78
CA SER A 292 15.99 10.23 7.50
C SER A 292 15.43 11.62 7.17
N LEU A 293 15.40 12.52 8.15
CA LEU A 293 14.90 13.88 7.94
C LEU A 293 15.76 14.65 6.93
N ASP A 294 17.07 14.43 6.93
CA ASP A 294 18.00 15.09 6.02
C ASP A 294 17.81 14.63 4.57
N SER A 295 17.62 13.33 4.33
CA SER A 295 17.30 12.79 3.00
C SER A 295 15.96 13.34 2.51
N LEU A 296 14.97 13.40 3.40
CA LEU A 296 13.64 13.93 3.07
C LEU A 296 13.70 15.42 2.71
N LYS A 297 14.43 16.24 3.47
CA LYS A 297 14.62 17.66 3.16
C LYS A 297 15.33 17.87 1.82
N ARG A 298 16.39 17.07 1.53
CA ARG A 298 17.05 17.13 0.21
C ARG A 298 16.09 16.78 -0.93
N TYR A 299 15.26 15.77 -0.75
CA TYR A 299 14.25 15.39 -1.71
C TYR A 299 13.19 16.49 -1.89
N TYR A 300 12.65 17.03 -0.80
CA TYR A 300 11.62 18.06 -0.85
C TYR A 300 12.11 19.35 -1.50
N GLN A 301 13.36 19.74 -1.26
CA GLN A 301 13.96 20.87 -1.99
C GLN A 301 13.99 20.64 -3.50
N GLN A 302 14.44 19.46 -3.93
CA GLN A 302 14.54 19.12 -5.35
C GLN A 302 13.15 18.96 -5.99
N GLY A 303 12.22 18.30 -5.30
CA GLY A 303 10.84 18.14 -5.73
C GLY A 303 10.11 19.49 -5.86
N TYR A 304 10.31 20.41 -4.89
CA TYR A 304 9.80 21.76 -4.97
C TYR A 304 10.32 22.47 -6.25
N ASN A 305 11.61 22.40 -6.52
CA ASN A 305 12.20 23.00 -7.71
C ASN A 305 11.63 22.37 -9.00
N ALA A 306 11.40 21.06 -9.02
CA ALA A 306 10.80 20.36 -10.15
C ALA A 306 9.37 20.86 -10.43
N VAL A 307 8.55 21.06 -9.41
CA VAL A 307 7.21 21.64 -9.59
C VAL A 307 7.30 23.09 -10.07
N ARG A 308 8.18 23.92 -9.48
CA ARG A 308 8.34 25.34 -9.86
C ARG A 308 8.86 25.56 -11.27
N LYS A 309 9.61 24.61 -11.81
CA LYS A 309 10.05 24.62 -13.22
C LYS A 309 8.86 24.67 -14.20
N HIS A 310 7.72 24.09 -13.83
CA HIS A 310 6.56 23.94 -14.71
C HIS A 310 5.35 24.80 -14.27
N SER A 311 5.16 25.00 -12.96
CA SER A 311 4.03 25.73 -12.42
C SER A 311 4.46 26.70 -11.31
N PRO A 312 4.31 28.01 -11.53
CA PRO A 312 4.52 29.02 -10.49
C PRO A 312 3.36 29.08 -9.48
N THR A 313 2.19 28.52 -9.82
CA THR A 313 0.94 28.72 -9.07
C THR A 313 0.48 27.49 -8.29
N ALA A 314 0.81 26.28 -8.70
CA ALA A 314 0.45 25.08 -7.94
C ALA A 314 1.04 25.12 -6.53
N TYR A 315 0.29 24.69 -5.53
CA TYR A 315 0.85 24.47 -4.22
C TYR A 315 1.74 23.23 -4.21
N VAL A 316 2.75 23.21 -3.34
CA VAL A 316 3.63 22.06 -3.13
C VAL A 316 3.42 21.57 -1.71
N ILE A 317 2.93 20.35 -1.58
CA ILE A 317 2.64 19.73 -0.29
C ILE A 317 3.80 18.82 0.11
N MET A 318 4.23 18.95 1.37
CA MET A 318 5.29 18.20 2.01
C MET A 318 4.69 17.46 3.21
N SER A 319 4.58 16.15 3.14
CA SER A 319 4.06 15.36 4.24
C SER A 319 5.08 15.24 5.36
N ASN A 320 4.62 15.42 6.60
CA ASN A 320 5.39 15.10 7.79
C ASN A 320 5.65 13.59 7.87
N ARG A 321 6.73 13.20 8.56
CA ARG A 321 7.00 11.78 8.77
C ARG A 321 6.03 11.20 9.80
N ILE A 322 5.48 10.03 9.52
CA ILE A 322 4.81 9.24 10.55
C ILE A 322 5.80 8.91 11.67
N ALA A 323 5.39 9.04 12.93
CA ALA A 323 6.19 8.97 14.14
C ALA A 323 7.27 10.08 14.26
N GLY A 324 7.24 11.10 13.41
CA GLY A 324 7.97 12.36 13.58
C GLY A 324 7.17 13.39 14.40
N HIS A 325 7.77 14.56 14.61
CA HIS A 325 7.06 15.71 15.18
C HIS A 325 6.36 16.51 14.09
N TRP A 326 5.17 17.02 14.36
CA TRP A 326 4.38 17.76 13.38
C TRP A 326 5.02 19.07 12.92
N ASP A 327 5.90 19.65 13.72
CA ASP A 327 6.63 20.88 13.40
C ASP A 327 8.03 20.66 12.77
N GLU A 328 8.46 19.41 12.56
CA GLU A 328 9.85 19.09 12.14
C GLU A 328 10.25 19.69 10.76
N LEU A 329 9.27 20.01 9.93
CA LEU A 329 9.47 20.59 8.60
C LEU A 329 9.12 22.09 8.51
N VAL A 330 8.57 22.69 9.56
CA VAL A 330 8.07 24.09 9.51
C VAL A 330 9.17 25.07 9.12
N ASP A 331 10.30 25.07 9.84
CA ASP A 331 11.41 25.98 9.56
C ASP A 331 12.04 25.72 8.18
N PHE A 332 12.06 24.46 7.76
CA PHE A 332 12.55 24.09 6.45
C PHE A 332 11.64 24.58 5.32
N ALA A 333 10.33 24.47 5.48
CA ALA A 333 9.35 24.81 4.45
C ALA A 333 9.05 26.32 4.38
N THR A 334 9.27 27.08 5.45
CA THR A 334 8.97 28.51 5.55
C THR A 334 9.58 29.37 4.43
N PRO A 335 10.84 29.15 3.96
CA PRO A 335 11.39 29.97 2.87
C PRO A 335 10.78 29.72 1.49
N PHE A 336 10.00 28.65 1.32
CA PHE A 336 9.43 28.28 0.04
C PHE A 336 8.03 28.87 -0.16
N SER A 337 7.81 29.56 -1.26
CA SER A 337 6.49 30.12 -1.55
C SER A 337 5.49 29.04 -1.97
N ARG A 338 4.21 29.20 -1.53
CA ARG A 338 3.11 28.30 -1.85
C ARG A 338 3.38 26.85 -1.42
N THR A 339 3.94 26.68 -0.26
CA THR A 339 4.14 25.38 0.39
C THR A 339 3.04 25.08 1.40
N VAL A 340 2.80 23.81 1.56
CA VAL A 340 1.82 23.25 2.49
C VAL A 340 2.49 22.11 3.25
N LEU A 341 2.29 22.04 4.56
CA LEU A 341 2.67 20.89 5.37
C LEU A 341 1.45 20.01 5.62
N ASP A 342 1.62 18.72 5.49
CA ASP A 342 0.56 17.74 5.65
C ASP A 342 0.78 16.84 6.87
N GLY A 343 -0.32 16.55 7.59
CA GLY A 343 -0.36 15.63 8.71
C GLY A 343 -1.62 14.76 8.67
N HIS A 344 -1.49 13.50 9.09
CA HIS A 344 -2.52 12.47 9.01
C HIS A 344 -2.94 11.98 10.41
N PRO A 345 -3.90 12.64 11.09
CA PRO A 345 -4.40 12.21 12.40
C PRO A 345 -5.46 11.12 12.28
N TYR A 346 -5.14 9.91 12.74
CA TYR A 346 -6.07 8.79 12.79
C TYR A 346 -6.34 8.33 14.22
N LEU A 347 -7.59 8.45 14.70
CA LEU A 347 -7.99 7.95 16.03
C LEU A 347 -7.92 6.42 16.09
N VAL A 348 -8.31 5.76 15.01
CA VAL A 348 -8.37 4.28 14.94
C VAL A 348 -6.99 3.62 15.06
N PHE A 349 -5.91 4.32 14.73
CA PHE A 349 -4.54 3.81 14.84
C PHE A 349 -3.79 4.31 16.08
N GLU A 350 -4.41 5.17 16.90
CA GLU A 350 -3.77 5.71 18.11
C GLU A 350 -3.84 4.69 19.28
N PRO A 351 -2.70 4.14 19.73
CA PRO A 351 -2.69 3.13 20.79
C PRO A 351 -3.23 3.63 22.12
N LYS A 352 -3.09 4.94 22.43
CA LYS A 352 -3.64 5.55 23.66
C LYS A 352 -5.16 5.44 23.73
N LEU A 353 -5.82 5.26 22.58
CA LEU A 353 -7.28 5.20 22.47
C LEU A 353 -7.84 3.77 22.43
N ASP A 354 -7.03 2.73 22.51
CA ASP A 354 -7.45 1.33 22.37
C ASP A 354 -8.59 0.90 23.35
N LYS A 355 -8.66 1.52 24.54
CA LYS A 355 -9.67 1.25 25.57
C LYS A 355 -10.47 2.48 25.95
N SER A 356 -10.44 3.52 25.14
CA SER A 356 -11.09 4.79 25.39
C SER A 356 -12.59 4.75 25.10
N ASN A 357 -13.35 5.62 25.76
CA ASN A 357 -14.75 5.89 25.45
C ASN A 357 -14.90 7.04 24.45
N VAL A 358 -16.16 7.35 24.10
CA VAL A 358 -16.52 8.42 23.14
C VAL A 358 -15.92 9.77 23.55
N GLN A 359 -16.11 10.16 24.82
CA GLN A 359 -15.66 11.47 25.29
C GLN A 359 -14.13 11.59 25.29
N GLN A 360 -13.43 10.52 25.67
CA GLN A 360 -11.96 10.50 25.64
C GLN A 360 -11.39 10.64 24.23
N ASN A 361 -12.05 10.07 23.20
CA ASN A 361 -11.67 10.30 21.80
C ASN A 361 -11.88 11.76 21.39
N ILE A 362 -13.03 12.36 21.74
CA ILE A 362 -13.33 13.77 21.47
C ILE A 362 -12.33 14.68 22.19
N ASP A 363 -12.00 14.38 23.45
CA ASP A 363 -11.02 15.15 24.22
C ASP A 363 -9.62 15.06 23.61
N PHE A 364 -9.23 13.89 23.09
CA PHE A 364 -7.96 13.69 22.39
C PHE A 364 -7.89 14.57 21.13
N VAL A 365 -8.96 14.60 20.33
CA VAL A 365 -9.06 15.49 19.17
C VAL A 365 -8.88 16.96 19.56
N ASN A 366 -9.60 17.39 20.58
CA ASN A 366 -9.62 18.81 21.01
C ASN A 366 -8.33 19.27 21.68
N LYS A 367 -7.52 18.35 22.24
CA LYS A 367 -6.30 18.69 22.98
C LYS A 367 -5.05 18.29 22.20
N GLU A 368 -4.86 16.99 21.94
CA GLU A 368 -3.61 16.47 21.34
C GLU A 368 -3.53 16.86 19.86
N ILE A 369 -4.52 16.46 19.05
CA ILE A 369 -4.49 16.76 17.61
C ILE A 369 -4.58 18.27 17.34
N ALA A 370 -5.41 18.99 18.10
CA ALA A 370 -5.47 20.45 17.99
C ALA A 370 -4.14 21.12 18.38
N GLY A 371 -3.44 20.56 19.38
CA GLY A 371 -2.09 20.98 19.78
C GLY A 371 -1.08 20.75 18.65
N ASP A 372 -1.02 19.54 18.11
CA ASP A 372 -0.13 19.17 17.00
C ASP A 372 -0.34 20.07 15.77
N LEU A 373 -1.60 20.27 15.36
CA LEU A 373 -1.94 21.17 14.27
C LEU A 373 -1.50 22.63 14.57
N SER A 374 -1.64 23.07 15.80
CA SER A 374 -1.19 24.40 16.21
C SER A 374 0.32 24.58 16.15
N THR A 375 1.12 23.55 16.47
CA THR A 375 2.58 23.63 16.35
C THR A 375 3.03 23.76 14.90
N MET A 376 2.30 23.13 13.98
CA MET A 376 2.56 23.17 12.53
C MET A 376 2.10 24.51 11.90
N THR A 377 1.12 25.20 12.50
CA THR A 377 0.51 26.41 11.92
C THR A 377 1.19 27.66 12.46
N ARG A 378 1.85 28.43 11.61
CA ARG A 378 2.50 29.71 11.95
C ARG A 378 2.05 30.81 10.99
N PRO A 379 1.91 32.07 11.46
CA PRO A 379 1.45 33.19 10.64
C PRO A 379 2.26 33.40 9.36
N ASP A 380 3.60 33.29 9.46
CA ASP A 380 4.53 33.50 8.34
C ASP A 380 5.10 32.17 7.81
N GLY A 381 4.51 31.05 8.17
CA GLY A 381 4.93 29.71 7.79
C GLY A 381 4.20 29.17 6.55
N PRO A 382 4.49 27.92 6.19
CA PRO A 382 3.72 27.21 5.17
C PRO A 382 2.26 27.06 5.58
N LEU A 383 1.36 26.88 4.61
CA LEU A 383 -0.01 26.49 4.89
C LEU A 383 -0.04 25.08 5.51
N THR A 384 -1.14 24.75 6.18
CA THR A 384 -1.31 23.47 6.86
C THR A 384 -2.48 22.69 6.29
N PHE A 385 -2.32 21.39 6.16
CA PHE A 385 -3.29 20.46 5.60
C PHE A 385 -3.46 19.27 6.53
N VAL A 386 -4.69 18.79 6.67
CA VAL A 386 -4.99 17.47 7.22
C VAL A 386 -5.34 16.58 6.04
N GLY A 387 -4.31 16.01 5.39
CA GLY A 387 -4.42 15.34 4.10
C GLY A 387 -5.13 14.00 4.15
N GLU A 388 -5.13 13.37 5.32
CA GLU A 388 -5.93 12.17 5.56
C GLU A 388 -6.52 12.17 6.97
N TRP A 389 -7.80 11.83 7.06
CA TRP A 389 -8.48 11.51 8.31
C TRP A 389 -9.73 10.68 8.07
N VAL A 390 -10.22 9.99 9.09
CA VAL A 390 -11.44 9.20 9.03
C VAL A 390 -12.25 9.38 10.33
N ALA A 391 -13.56 9.38 10.21
CA ALA A 391 -14.46 9.36 11.37
C ALA A 391 -14.70 7.91 11.86
N GLU A 392 -13.61 7.14 12.03
CA GLU A 392 -13.62 5.77 12.57
C GLU A 392 -12.78 5.72 13.85
N TRP A 393 -13.17 4.86 14.77
CA TRP A 393 -12.55 4.66 16.07
C TRP A 393 -12.71 3.21 16.57
N LYS A 394 -12.09 2.90 17.72
CA LYS A 394 -12.17 1.57 18.34
C LYS A 394 -13.27 1.46 19.42
N VAL A 395 -14.11 2.47 19.61
CA VAL A 395 -15.17 2.48 20.61
C VAL A 395 -16.27 1.48 20.23
N LYS A 396 -16.47 0.46 21.07
CA LYS A 396 -17.48 -0.56 20.82
C LYS A 396 -18.88 -0.06 21.23
N GLY A 397 -19.89 -0.40 20.41
CA GLY A 397 -21.30 -0.10 20.72
C GLY A 397 -21.65 1.38 20.67
N ALA A 398 -20.83 2.21 20.03
CA ALA A 398 -21.13 3.63 19.82
C ALA A 398 -22.37 3.79 18.92
N SER A 399 -23.21 4.75 19.27
CA SER A 399 -24.39 5.12 18.51
C SER A 399 -24.03 5.97 17.27
N LYS A 400 -24.97 6.16 16.36
CA LYS A 400 -24.81 7.09 15.25
C LYS A 400 -24.51 8.52 15.74
N GLU A 401 -25.19 8.96 16.77
CA GLU A 401 -25.01 10.27 17.39
C GLU A 401 -23.60 10.43 17.97
N ASP A 402 -23.01 9.35 18.50
CA ASP A 402 -21.64 9.38 18.99
C ASP A 402 -20.64 9.55 17.84
N PHE A 403 -20.84 8.84 16.73
CA PHE A 403 -20.03 9.04 15.49
C PHE A 403 -20.16 10.47 14.97
N GLN A 404 -21.39 11.02 14.92
CA GLN A 404 -21.62 12.41 14.50
C GLN A 404 -20.89 13.41 15.42
N ARG A 405 -20.95 13.21 16.74
CA ARG A 405 -20.25 14.07 17.72
C ARG A 405 -18.74 14.04 17.49
N CYS A 406 -18.17 12.86 17.29
CA CYS A 406 -16.74 12.70 17.04
C CYS A 406 -16.33 13.30 15.69
N ALA A 407 -17.05 13.03 14.62
CA ALA A 407 -16.81 13.62 13.30
C ALA A 407 -16.88 15.14 13.34
N ASN A 408 -17.86 15.71 14.05
CA ASN A 408 -18.00 17.16 14.22
C ASN A 408 -16.83 17.75 15.00
N ALA A 409 -16.35 17.09 16.07
CA ALA A 409 -15.17 17.51 16.81
C ALA A 409 -13.91 17.50 15.91
N GLN A 410 -13.70 16.42 15.14
CA GLN A 410 -12.60 16.33 14.16
C GLN A 410 -12.70 17.48 13.15
N MET A 411 -13.83 17.67 12.50
CA MET A 411 -14.03 18.76 11.53
C MET A 411 -13.82 20.15 12.13
N ALA A 412 -14.25 20.39 13.38
CA ALA A 412 -14.06 21.66 14.06
C ALA A 412 -12.57 21.98 14.30
N VAL A 413 -11.74 20.96 14.56
CA VAL A 413 -10.28 21.10 14.67
C VAL A 413 -9.64 21.24 13.29
N TYR A 414 -9.99 20.38 12.34
CA TYR A 414 -9.33 20.32 11.02
C TYR A 414 -9.62 21.53 10.13
N ARG A 415 -10.75 22.22 10.33
CA ARG A 415 -11.03 23.53 9.70
C ARG A 415 -10.07 24.65 10.09
N LYS A 416 -9.26 24.45 11.14
CA LYS A 416 -8.19 25.38 11.49
C LYS A 416 -6.93 25.19 10.64
N ALA A 417 -6.83 24.09 9.91
CA ALA A 417 -5.79 23.90 8.91
C ALA A 417 -5.99 24.91 7.77
N THR A 418 -4.95 25.69 7.47
CA THR A 418 -5.06 26.88 6.60
C THR A 418 -5.16 26.56 5.11
N PHE A 419 -4.80 25.33 4.70
CA PHE A 419 -5.04 24.82 3.34
C PHE A 419 -6.32 23.99 3.28
N GLY A 420 -6.69 23.31 4.35
CA GLY A 420 -7.92 22.52 4.45
C GLY A 420 -7.70 21.11 4.95
N TRP A 421 -8.61 20.22 4.59
CA TRP A 421 -8.57 18.81 4.97
C TRP A 421 -9.12 17.90 3.88
N ALA A 422 -8.73 16.60 3.86
CA ALA A 422 -9.27 15.57 2.99
C ALA A 422 -9.61 14.30 3.78
N TYR A 423 -10.77 13.73 3.48
CA TYR A 423 -11.26 12.50 4.11
C TYR A 423 -10.69 11.27 3.42
N TRP A 424 -10.23 10.29 4.17
CA TRP A 424 -9.78 9.02 3.64
C TRP A 424 -10.85 7.94 3.85
N SER A 425 -11.59 7.58 2.81
CA SER A 425 -11.51 8.02 1.43
C SER A 425 -12.91 8.35 0.90
N TYR A 426 -13.03 8.77 -0.36
CA TYR A 426 -14.33 9.09 -0.94
C TYR A 426 -15.22 7.84 -1.02
N LYS A 427 -14.70 6.70 -1.52
CA LYS A 427 -15.37 5.40 -1.54
C LYS A 427 -14.54 4.34 -0.84
N HIS A 428 -15.18 3.49 -0.06
CA HIS A 428 -14.54 2.37 0.61
C HIS A 428 -15.55 1.24 0.87
N VAL A 429 -15.06 -0.01 1.04
CA VAL A 429 -15.91 -1.16 1.37
C VAL A 429 -16.44 -1.12 2.81
N SER A 430 -15.75 -0.43 3.70
CA SER A 430 -16.17 -0.19 5.09
C SER A 430 -16.87 1.17 5.18
N ASN A 431 -18.09 1.19 5.72
CA ASN A 431 -18.99 2.33 5.69
C ASN A 431 -18.37 3.65 6.19
N HIS A 432 -17.79 3.65 7.39
CA HIS A 432 -17.24 4.87 7.98
C HIS A 432 -15.97 5.37 7.28
N TRP A 433 -15.30 4.53 6.50
CA TRP A 433 -14.17 4.91 5.67
C TRP A 433 -14.60 5.54 4.33
N SER A 434 -15.90 5.50 4.00
CA SER A 434 -16.46 6.08 2.78
C SER A 434 -17.13 7.42 3.06
N MET A 435 -16.57 8.53 2.58
CA MET A 435 -17.17 9.86 2.70
C MET A 435 -18.54 9.94 2.00
N GLU A 436 -18.68 9.31 0.83
CA GLU A 436 -19.95 9.19 0.13
C GLU A 436 -21.02 8.54 1.02
N TRP A 437 -20.67 7.42 1.67
CA TRP A 437 -21.59 6.74 2.58
C TRP A 437 -21.92 7.57 3.81
N MET A 438 -20.91 8.21 4.42
CA MET A 438 -21.08 9.07 5.61
C MET A 438 -22.03 10.24 5.35
N ILE A 439 -21.94 10.86 4.16
CA ILE A 439 -22.84 11.95 3.74
C ILE A 439 -24.25 11.38 3.49
N ASN A 440 -24.38 10.32 2.67
CA ASN A 440 -25.67 9.74 2.31
C ASN A 440 -26.46 9.21 3.50
N ASN A 441 -25.77 8.76 4.55
CA ASN A 441 -26.38 8.23 5.76
C ASN A 441 -26.45 9.27 6.90
N GLY A 442 -26.09 10.53 6.64
CA GLY A 442 -26.22 11.63 7.59
C GLY A 442 -25.29 11.55 8.79
N TYR A 443 -24.11 10.92 8.66
CA TYR A 443 -23.05 10.95 9.68
C TYR A 443 -22.21 12.22 9.59
N ILE A 444 -22.01 12.75 8.39
CA ILE A 444 -21.30 14.00 8.10
C ILE A 444 -22.20 14.87 7.22
N SER A 445 -22.24 16.17 7.53
CA SER A 445 -22.89 17.20 6.70
C SER A 445 -21.94 18.37 6.50
N LEU A 446 -21.76 18.79 5.24
CA LEU A 446 -20.93 19.94 4.88
C LEU A 446 -21.76 21.18 4.52
N LYS A 447 -23.09 21.05 4.37
CA LYS A 447 -23.98 22.13 3.91
C LYS A 447 -24.22 23.23 4.92
N ASN A 448 -23.85 23.01 6.20
CA ASN A 448 -23.98 23.99 7.29
C ASN A 448 -22.65 24.24 8.00
N ALA A 449 -21.58 24.03 7.34
CA ALA A 449 -20.23 24.00 7.90
C ALA A 449 -19.41 25.23 7.51
#